data_d0348cf5f31a6649c67eb00970073dda
#
_entry.id   d0348cf5f31a6649c67eb00970073dda
#
_cell.length_a   1.000
_cell.length_b   1.000
_cell.length_c   1.000
_cell.angle_alpha   90.00
_cell.angle_beta   90.00
_cell.angle_gamma   90.00
#
_symmetry.space_group_name_H-M   'P 1'
#
loop_
_entity.id
_entity.type
_entity.pdbx_description
1 polymer ?
#
loop_
_entity_poly.entity_id
_entity_poly.type
_entity_poly.pdbx_seq_one_letter_code
_entity_poly.pdbx_strand_id
1 'polypeptide(L)'
;MIHYHGMPITPATAAISAVGGGHGFVSFQHPDQLGIAAEVCQSFAVDNGAFSAWKSGNPRIDWSEFYEWALMCKKMPNCDFAVIPDVIDGTEDENNALVRAWPLGNFFGAPVWHMHESIGRLTWLARTFNRVCIGSSGEFSEIGNSHWWSRI
;
A
#
# COMPACT_ATOMS: atom_id res chain seq x y z
N MET A 1 -0.52 -2.69 18.20
CA MET A 1 0.05 -2.25 16.90
C MET A 1 0.28 -3.49 16.05
N ILE A 2 -0.15 -3.51 14.81
CA ILE A 2 0.14 -4.58 13.85
C ILE A 2 1.34 -4.13 13.01
N HIS A 3 2.33 -5.01 12.86
CA HIS A 3 3.50 -4.75 12.03
C HIS A 3 3.48 -5.67 10.81
N TYR A 4 3.28 -5.10 9.62
CA TYR A 4 3.35 -5.82 8.35
C TYR A 4 4.77 -5.82 7.82
N HIS A 5 5.33 -7.00 7.56
CA HIS A 5 6.67 -7.16 7.01
C HIS A 5 6.62 -7.10 5.48
N GLY A 6 7.40 -6.21 4.88
CA GLY A 6 7.51 -6.08 3.43
C GLY A 6 8.08 -7.34 2.77
N MET A 7 7.43 -7.77 1.70
CA MET A 7 7.84 -8.91 0.89
C MET A 7 8.16 -8.46 -0.55
N PRO A 8 9.07 -9.12 -1.28
CA PRO A 8 9.61 -10.45 -1.01
C PRO A 8 10.80 -10.44 -0.01
N ILE A 9 10.92 -11.55 0.73
CA ILE A 9 12.09 -11.86 1.55
C ILE A 9 12.75 -13.11 0.97
N THR A 10 14.06 -13.07 0.73
CA THR A 10 14.80 -14.19 0.15
C THR A 10 15.87 -14.73 1.09
N PRO A 11 16.08 -16.03 1.13
CA PRO A 11 15.33 -17.10 0.44
C PRO A 11 13.93 -17.33 1.02
N ALA A 12 13.09 -18.13 0.36
CA ALA A 12 11.73 -18.45 0.79
C ALA A 12 11.64 -18.97 2.23
N THR A 13 12.63 -19.75 2.69
CA THR A 13 12.71 -20.23 4.07
C THR A 13 12.87 -19.09 5.08
N ALA A 14 13.61 -18.03 4.71
CA ALA A 14 13.73 -16.82 5.55
C ALA A 14 12.40 -16.04 5.56
N ALA A 15 11.69 -15.98 4.43
CA ALA A 15 10.35 -15.39 4.37
C ALA A 15 9.39 -16.09 5.35
N ILE A 16 9.29 -17.42 5.26
CA ILE A 16 8.45 -18.23 6.16
C ILE A 16 8.78 -17.96 7.63
N SER A 17 10.08 -17.91 7.98
CA SER A 17 10.50 -17.64 9.35
C SER A 17 10.19 -16.21 9.81
N ALA A 18 10.29 -15.22 8.93
CA ALA A 18 10.08 -13.81 9.27
C ALA A 18 8.61 -13.44 9.42
N VAL A 19 7.73 -14.02 8.59
CA VAL A 19 6.30 -13.65 8.56
C VAL A 19 5.37 -14.71 9.11
N GLY A 20 5.87 -15.91 9.43
CA GLY A 20 5.05 -17.01 9.95
C GLY A 20 4.37 -16.66 11.26
N GLY A 21 3.03 -16.74 11.31
CA GLY A 21 2.22 -16.31 12.44
C GLY A 21 2.15 -14.80 12.67
N GLY A 22 2.82 -14.00 11.82
CA GLY A 22 2.79 -12.54 11.82
C GLY A 22 1.98 -11.98 10.65
N HIS A 23 2.38 -10.81 10.12
CA HIS A 23 1.64 -10.10 9.07
C HIS A 23 2.57 -9.77 7.90
N GLY A 24 2.14 -10.10 6.67
CA GLY A 24 2.89 -9.85 5.45
C GLY A 24 2.38 -8.62 4.69
N PHE A 25 3.27 -7.95 3.94
CA PHE A 25 2.91 -6.87 3.02
C PHE A 25 3.46 -7.21 1.64
N VAL A 26 2.58 -7.64 0.73
CA VAL A 26 2.95 -8.21 -0.59
C VAL A 26 2.80 -7.16 -1.67
N SER A 27 3.89 -6.85 -2.36
CA SER A 27 3.86 -5.88 -3.47
C SER A 27 3.40 -6.52 -4.77
N PHE A 28 2.57 -5.79 -5.53
CA PHE A 28 2.16 -6.18 -6.89
C PHE A 28 3.33 -6.27 -7.87
N GLN A 29 4.44 -5.57 -7.60
CA GLN A 29 5.67 -5.69 -8.40
C GLN A 29 6.40 -7.02 -8.16
N HIS A 30 6.13 -7.68 -7.04
CA HIS A 30 6.76 -8.93 -6.62
C HIS A 30 5.73 -9.89 -6.01
N PRO A 31 4.76 -10.38 -6.81
CA PRO A 31 3.64 -11.19 -6.30
C PRO A 31 4.02 -12.65 -6.02
N ASP A 32 5.25 -13.06 -6.34
CA ASP A 32 5.76 -14.44 -6.26
C ASP A 32 5.67 -15.05 -4.85
N GLN A 33 5.65 -14.22 -3.80
CA GLN A 33 5.50 -14.69 -2.42
C GLN A 33 4.08 -14.55 -1.86
N LEU A 34 3.08 -14.24 -2.68
CA LEU A 34 1.68 -14.18 -2.25
C LEU A 34 1.22 -15.51 -1.64
N GLY A 35 1.63 -16.64 -2.24
CA GLY A 35 1.32 -17.98 -1.70
C GLY A 35 1.86 -18.17 -0.28
N ILE A 36 3.11 -17.75 -0.01
CA ILE A 36 3.69 -17.80 1.34
C ILE A 36 2.86 -16.93 2.30
N ALA A 37 2.56 -15.69 1.92
CA ALA A 37 1.76 -14.81 2.78
C ALA A 37 0.38 -15.40 3.10
N ALA A 38 -0.29 -15.97 2.11
CA ALA A 38 -1.61 -16.59 2.28
C ALA A 38 -1.59 -17.82 3.19
N GLU A 39 -0.50 -18.60 3.17
CA GLU A 39 -0.41 -19.86 3.92
C GLU A 39 0.11 -19.69 5.35
N VAL A 40 1.11 -18.81 5.58
CA VAL A 40 1.82 -18.79 6.86
C VAL A 40 1.56 -17.53 7.68
N CYS A 41 1.05 -16.42 7.08
CA CYS A 41 0.73 -15.22 7.82
C CYS A 41 -0.60 -15.34 8.56
N GLN A 42 -0.69 -14.73 9.75
CA GLN A 42 -1.97 -14.50 10.41
C GLN A 42 -2.88 -13.62 9.53
N SER A 43 -2.32 -12.57 8.95
CA SER A 43 -2.96 -11.79 7.88
C SER A 43 -1.91 -11.16 6.95
N PHE A 44 -2.35 -10.66 5.82
CA PHE A 44 -1.50 -9.90 4.92
C PHE A 44 -2.27 -8.74 4.28
N ALA A 45 -1.53 -7.75 3.82
CA ALA A 45 -2.04 -6.67 3.00
C ALA A 45 -1.29 -6.62 1.67
N VAL A 46 -1.87 -5.98 0.68
CA VAL A 46 -1.28 -5.89 -0.65
C VAL A 46 -1.00 -4.44 -1.04
N ASP A 47 0.19 -4.24 -1.61
CA ASP A 47 0.69 -2.96 -2.08
C ASP A 47 0.56 -2.85 -3.60
N ASN A 48 0.22 -1.66 -4.09
CA ASN A 48 0.04 -1.38 -5.51
C ASN A 48 1.34 -1.36 -6.31
N GLY A 49 2.51 -1.21 -5.65
CA GLY A 49 3.82 -1.15 -6.29
C GLY A 49 4.17 0.19 -6.96
N ALA A 50 3.38 1.24 -6.75
CA ALA A 50 3.59 2.56 -7.36
C ALA A 50 4.98 3.12 -7.07
N PHE A 51 5.46 3.03 -5.82
CA PHE A 51 6.77 3.53 -5.44
C PHE A 51 7.91 2.82 -6.19
N SER A 52 7.85 1.51 -6.32
CA SER A 52 8.87 0.74 -7.05
C SER A 52 8.88 1.07 -8.54
N ALA A 53 7.70 1.22 -9.14
CA ALA A 53 7.54 1.61 -10.54
C ALA A 53 8.07 3.04 -10.79
N TRP A 54 7.72 3.98 -9.92
CA TRP A 54 8.22 5.36 -9.97
C TRP A 54 9.74 5.42 -9.84
N LYS A 55 10.31 4.72 -8.86
CA LYS A 55 11.76 4.68 -8.61
C LYS A 55 12.54 4.07 -9.78
N SER A 56 11.97 3.14 -10.52
CA SER A 56 12.56 2.56 -11.73
C SER A 56 12.43 3.45 -12.99
N GLY A 57 11.77 4.62 -12.88
CA GLY A 57 11.51 5.53 -13.99
C GLY A 57 10.37 5.13 -14.92
N ASN A 58 9.58 4.12 -14.53
CA ASN A 58 8.44 3.60 -15.28
C ASN A 58 7.16 3.66 -14.44
N PRO A 59 6.64 4.86 -14.15
CA PRO A 59 5.42 4.99 -13.35
C PRO A 59 4.25 4.29 -14.07
N ARG A 60 3.45 3.53 -13.31
CA ARG A 60 2.30 2.82 -13.86
C ARG A 60 1.15 3.81 -14.08
N ILE A 61 0.53 3.72 -15.25
CA ILE A 61 -0.63 4.53 -15.64
C ILE A 61 -1.90 3.71 -15.79
N ASP A 62 -1.79 2.42 -16.12
CA ASP A 62 -2.90 1.46 -16.19
C ASP A 62 -2.88 0.53 -14.97
N TRP A 63 -3.99 0.53 -14.23
CA TRP A 63 -4.15 -0.22 -13.00
C TRP A 63 -5.09 -1.43 -13.14
N SER A 64 -5.55 -1.74 -14.34
CA SER A 64 -6.52 -2.81 -14.60
C SER A 64 -6.05 -4.15 -14.04
N GLU A 65 -4.80 -4.56 -14.34
CA GLU A 65 -4.23 -5.81 -13.84
C GLU A 65 -4.11 -5.82 -12.30
N PHE A 66 -3.76 -4.68 -11.71
CA PHE A 66 -3.70 -4.55 -10.26
C PHE A 66 -5.10 -4.71 -9.63
N TYR A 67 -6.14 -4.12 -10.23
CA TYR A 67 -7.50 -4.27 -9.71
C TYR A 67 -7.99 -5.71 -9.76
N GLU A 68 -7.69 -6.44 -10.83
CA GLU A 68 -8.00 -7.87 -10.95
C GLU A 68 -7.27 -8.70 -9.88
N TRP A 69 -5.97 -8.44 -9.70
CA TRP A 69 -5.16 -9.11 -8.69
C TRP A 69 -5.63 -8.78 -7.27
N ALA A 70 -5.91 -7.52 -6.96
CA ALA A 70 -6.43 -7.10 -5.67
C ALA A 70 -7.82 -7.71 -5.38
N LEU A 71 -8.67 -7.85 -6.41
CA LEU A 71 -9.95 -8.56 -6.30
C LEU A 71 -9.77 -10.05 -5.98
N MET A 72 -8.77 -10.70 -6.56
CA MET A 72 -8.40 -12.07 -6.22
C MET A 72 -7.93 -12.16 -4.76
N CYS A 73 -7.02 -11.27 -4.33
CA CYS A 73 -6.54 -11.22 -2.95
C CYS A 73 -7.66 -10.97 -1.94
N LYS A 74 -8.61 -10.09 -2.26
CA LYS A 74 -9.79 -9.79 -1.42
C LYS A 74 -10.63 -11.02 -1.08
N LYS A 75 -10.60 -12.06 -1.92
CA LYS A 75 -11.32 -13.32 -1.68
C LYS A 75 -10.59 -14.25 -0.71
N MET A 76 -9.34 -13.97 -0.40
CA MET A 76 -8.55 -14.74 0.57
C MET A 76 -8.95 -14.32 1.99
N PRO A 77 -9.24 -15.28 2.90
CA PRO A 77 -9.83 -14.97 4.20
C PRO A 77 -8.93 -14.15 5.12
N ASN A 78 -7.61 -14.18 4.89
CA ASN A 78 -6.61 -13.45 5.69
C ASN A 78 -6.02 -12.23 4.97
N CYS A 79 -6.61 -11.77 3.86
CA CYS A 79 -6.21 -10.52 3.21
C CYS A 79 -6.95 -9.33 3.84
N ASP A 80 -6.22 -8.45 4.52
CA ASP A 80 -6.80 -7.36 5.32
C ASP A 80 -7.23 -6.16 4.46
N PHE A 81 -6.37 -5.71 3.57
CA PHE A 81 -6.61 -4.53 2.73
C PHE A 81 -5.67 -4.47 1.54
N ALA A 82 -6.00 -3.61 0.60
CA ALA A 82 -5.12 -3.23 -0.52
C ALA A 82 -4.84 -1.73 -0.50
N VAL A 83 -3.60 -1.34 -0.74
CA VAL A 83 -3.24 0.06 -0.96
C VAL A 83 -3.82 0.50 -2.30
N ILE A 84 -4.65 1.53 -2.30
CA ILE A 84 -5.22 2.11 -3.53
C ILE A 84 -4.09 2.71 -4.37
N PRO A 85 -4.11 2.53 -5.71
CA PRO A 85 -3.14 3.17 -6.59
C PRO A 85 -2.95 4.66 -6.33
N ASP A 86 -1.72 5.11 -6.42
CA ASP A 86 -1.32 6.49 -6.19
C ASP A 86 -0.22 6.94 -7.15
N VAL A 87 -0.06 8.23 -7.30
CA VAL A 87 1.04 8.89 -8.04
C VAL A 87 1.94 9.55 -7.02
N ILE A 88 3.19 9.06 -6.90
CA ILE A 88 4.13 9.45 -5.81
C ILE A 88 4.40 10.96 -5.77
N ASP A 89 4.69 11.56 -6.93
CA ASP A 89 4.92 13.01 -7.08
C ASP A 89 3.70 13.72 -7.70
N GLY A 90 2.52 13.07 -7.63
CA GLY A 90 1.30 13.56 -8.23
C GLY A 90 0.64 14.67 -7.42
N THR A 91 -0.27 15.35 -8.07
CA THR A 91 -1.16 16.33 -7.45
C THR A 91 -2.27 15.63 -6.65
N GLU A 92 -2.92 16.37 -5.74
CA GLU A 92 -4.10 15.87 -5.02
C GLU A 92 -5.22 15.44 -5.99
N ASP A 93 -5.39 16.15 -7.11
CA ASP A 93 -6.45 15.84 -8.08
C ASP A 93 -6.18 14.53 -8.81
N GLU A 94 -4.94 14.25 -9.18
CA GLU A 94 -4.54 12.96 -9.78
C GLU A 94 -4.76 11.82 -8.81
N ASN A 95 -4.30 11.96 -7.57
CA ASN A 95 -4.49 10.96 -6.53
C ASN A 95 -5.97 10.78 -6.17
N ASN A 96 -6.75 11.86 -6.12
CA ASN A 96 -8.19 11.79 -5.89
C ASN A 96 -8.94 11.11 -7.04
N ALA A 97 -8.48 11.24 -8.28
CA ALA A 97 -9.07 10.52 -9.42
C ALA A 97 -8.90 9.00 -9.26
N LEU A 98 -7.71 8.54 -8.83
CA LEU A 98 -7.45 7.12 -8.56
C LEU A 98 -8.28 6.59 -7.39
N VAL A 99 -8.42 7.38 -6.31
CA VAL A 99 -9.28 7.02 -5.17
C VAL A 99 -10.73 6.87 -5.59
N ARG A 100 -11.25 7.76 -6.45
CA ARG A 100 -12.63 7.67 -6.98
C ARG A 100 -12.83 6.49 -7.94
N ALA A 101 -11.78 6.12 -8.67
CA ALA A 101 -11.80 4.98 -9.60
C ALA A 101 -11.67 3.62 -8.90
N TRP A 102 -11.36 3.59 -7.60
CA TRP A 102 -11.17 2.35 -6.84
C TRP A 102 -12.43 1.49 -6.80
N PRO A 103 -12.41 0.25 -7.36
CA PRO A 103 -13.63 -0.54 -7.55
C PRO A 103 -13.99 -1.46 -6.38
N LEU A 104 -13.07 -1.65 -5.39
CA LEU A 104 -13.21 -2.73 -4.40
C LEU A 104 -13.78 -2.28 -3.06
N GLY A 105 -14.22 -1.02 -2.98
CA GLY A 105 -14.92 -0.46 -1.81
C GLY A 105 -13.98 0.07 -0.71
N ASN A 106 -14.52 1.00 0.09
CA ASN A 106 -13.77 1.79 1.08
C ASN A 106 -13.32 1.00 2.30
N PHE A 107 -13.92 -0.16 2.55
CA PHE A 107 -13.53 -1.04 3.65
C PHE A 107 -12.23 -1.78 3.34
N PHE A 108 -12.07 -2.22 2.09
CA PHE A 108 -10.90 -2.99 1.65
C PHE A 108 -9.77 -2.09 1.13
N GLY A 109 -10.09 -0.92 0.56
CA GLY A 109 -9.09 0.03 0.06
C GLY A 109 -8.46 0.86 1.17
N ALA A 110 -7.16 1.10 1.07
CA ALA A 110 -6.41 2.04 1.90
C ALA A 110 -5.75 3.08 0.99
N PRO A 111 -6.30 4.29 0.83
CA PRO A 111 -5.70 5.35 0.03
C PRO A 111 -4.43 5.87 0.68
N VAL A 112 -3.52 6.41 -0.13
CA VAL A 112 -2.30 7.06 0.34
C VAL A 112 -2.55 8.57 0.46
N TRP A 113 -2.23 9.13 1.62
CA TRP A 113 -2.02 10.56 1.80
C TRP A 113 -0.53 10.84 1.78
N HIS A 114 -0.06 11.57 0.78
CA HIS A 114 1.33 12.00 0.71
C HIS A 114 1.54 13.22 1.60
N MET A 115 2.64 13.24 2.34
CA MET A 115 2.90 14.29 3.34
C MET A 115 2.98 15.70 2.76
N HIS A 116 3.20 15.87 1.46
CA HIS A 116 3.15 17.19 0.79
C HIS A 116 1.71 17.66 0.50
N GLU A 117 0.71 16.79 0.58
CA GLU A 117 -0.68 17.09 0.30
C GLU A 117 -1.37 17.82 1.48
N SER A 118 -2.53 18.40 1.24
CA SER A 118 -3.26 19.18 2.27
C SER A 118 -3.80 18.29 3.41
N ILE A 119 -3.89 18.87 4.60
CA ILE A 119 -4.57 18.24 5.75
C ILE A 119 -6.08 18.09 5.49
N GLY A 120 -6.64 18.95 4.64
CA GLY A 120 -8.03 18.82 4.17
C GLY A 120 -8.25 17.48 3.46
N ARG A 121 -7.31 17.08 2.58
CA ARG A 121 -7.36 15.77 1.92
C ARG A 121 -7.23 14.61 2.93
N LEU A 122 -6.26 14.68 3.85
CA LEU A 122 -6.15 13.66 4.91
C LEU A 122 -7.45 13.51 5.69
N THR A 123 -8.07 14.62 6.10
CA THR A 123 -9.33 14.60 6.84
C THR A 123 -10.46 13.95 6.03
N TRP A 124 -10.55 14.25 4.73
CA TRP A 124 -11.53 13.62 3.84
C TRP A 124 -11.29 12.12 3.70
N LEU A 125 -10.06 11.69 3.46
CA LEU A 125 -9.71 10.27 3.36
C LEU A 125 -10.03 9.52 4.65
N ALA A 126 -9.65 10.07 5.82
CA ALA A 126 -9.89 9.46 7.12
C ALA A 126 -11.38 9.34 7.50
N ARG A 127 -12.25 10.20 6.93
CA ARG A 127 -13.71 10.09 7.09
C ARG A 127 -14.35 9.12 6.13
N THR A 128 -13.67 8.80 5.02
CA THR A 128 -14.23 8.00 3.92
C THR A 128 -13.78 6.55 3.99
N PHE A 129 -12.56 6.30 4.45
CA PHE A 129 -11.93 4.99 4.46
C PHE A 129 -11.61 4.53 5.89
N ASN A 130 -11.61 3.22 6.10
CA ASN A 130 -11.26 2.63 7.40
C ASN A 130 -9.76 2.73 7.71
N ARG A 131 -8.95 2.89 6.68
CA ARG A 131 -7.49 3.00 6.75
C ARG A 131 -7.01 4.06 5.78
N VAL A 132 -5.97 4.78 6.17
CA VAL A 132 -5.23 5.70 5.29
C VAL A 132 -3.75 5.39 5.47
N CYS A 133 -3.04 5.19 4.36
CA CYS A 133 -1.60 5.06 4.36
C CYS A 133 -0.95 6.45 4.36
N ILE A 134 0.16 6.61 5.05
CA ILE A 134 0.95 7.83 5.04
C ILE A 134 2.14 7.62 4.12
N GLY A 135 2.16 8.34 3.00
CA GLY A 135 3.27 8.34 2.04
C GLY A 135 4.30 9.39 2.41
N SER A 136 5.53 8.93 2.65
CA SER A 136 6.66 9.75 3.06
C SER A 136 7.69 9.79 1.93
N SER A 137 7.67 10.84 1.12
CA SER A 137 8.55 11.04 -0.04
C SER A 137 9.13 12.46 -0.06
N GLY A 138 10.09 12.73 -0.93
CA GLY A 138 10.72 14.04 -1.08
C GLY A 138 11.37 14.52 0.24
N GLU A 139 11.03 15.72 0.67
CA GLU A 139 11.54 16.31 1.92
C GLU A 139 11.11 15.57 3.19
N PHE A 140 10.08 14.74 3.12
CA PHE A 140 9.56 13.93 4.21
C PHE A 140 10.08 12.48 4.19
N SER A 141 11.00 12.12 3.30
CA SER A 141 11.49 10.74 3.12
C SER A 141 12.27 10.22 4.34
N GLU A 142 12.89 11.10 5.12
CA GLU A 142 13.59 10.74 6.35
C GLU A 142 12.64 10.74 7.54
N ILE A 143 12.12 9.55 7.84
CA ILE A 143 11.17 9.32 8.94
C ILE A 143 11.79 9.76 10.28
N GLY A 144 11.04 10.59 11.03
CA GLY A 144 11.46 11.05 12.36
C GLY A 144 12.34 12.30 12.36
N ASN A 145 12.67 12.89 11.21
CA ASN A 145 13.31 14.20 11.17
C ASN A 145 12.31 15.33 11.50
N SER A 146 12.77 16.59 11.63
CA SER A 146 11.94 17.74 11.99
C SER A 146 10.84 18.03 10.96
N HIS A 147 11.12 17.84 9.66
CA HIS A 147 10.13 18.02 8.59
C HIS A 147 9.02 16.99 8.71
N TRP A 148 9.40 15.71 8.90
CA TRP A 148 8.45 14.61 9.08
C TRP A 148 7.53 14.87 10.30
N TRP A 149 8.11 15.21 11.46
CA TRP A 149 7.33 15.51 12.67
C TRP A 149 6.43 16.74 12.56
N SER A 150 6.79 17.71 11.71
CA SER A 150 5.94 18.90 11.50
C SER A 150 4.62 18.59 10.78
N ARG A 151 4.49 17.39 10.20
CA ARG A 151 3.32 16.97 9.41
C ARG A 151 2.43 15.93 10.10
N ILE A 152 2.93 15.26 11.13
CA ILE A 152 2.20 14.28 11.94
C ILE A 152 1.76 14.90 13.26
#